data_cf11099801a7805f92fd01505071eef9
#
_entry.id   cf11099801a7805f92fd01505071eef9
#
_cell.length_a   1.000
_cell.length_b   1.000
_cell.length_c   1.000
_cell.angle_alpha   90.00
_cell.angle_beta   90.00
_cell.angle_gamma   90.00
#
_symmetry.space_group_name_H-M   'P 1'
#
loop_
_entity.id
_entity.type
_entity.pdbx_description
1 polymer ?
#
loop_
_entity_poly.entity_id
_entity_poly.type
_entity_poly.pdbx_seq_one_letter_code
_entity_poly.pdbx_strand_id
1 'polypeptide(L)'
;SVLREALIAGLIGSVAGTALGIGATQLMLMGLKASGSPIDASVSVTVMSCVIPILVGVVVTTLAALRPARRATKVAPVAALQPVTETPTRQIGRVRVVLGTLLFLAGAALVVISAASDMGTKNAVICGVAGGFISFAGVLVLAPILISGLGRAIGAARLGGVPAELAVENTQRNPRRTATTASALLIGVTLIATVATGAATGRASIGKMMNGHFPVDATVRTQSPLNNATIHEVKKSDGISQVTTVTTVSGTVEAGGDATRVALQGVSSEFPKVVRDESTAQGLDDNHAVGALSGVADGSKITITVNGKKANLTLMRHGEENDGLIVTQGVVAKLAPHAQPTEIQVRYRDSTDQSKATQALSKSMSAHPGVTVTSTADQKAQMDKIINIMLGM
;
A
#
# COMPACT_ATOMS: atom_id res chain seq x y z
N SER A 1 -17.58 -32.95 27.09
CA SER A 1 -16.78 -31.96 27.85
C SER A 1 -15.85 -31.18 26.92
N VAL A 2 -15.06 -31.86 26.06
CA VAL A 2 -14.04 -31.23 25.18
C VAL A 2 -14.58 -30.08 24.31
N LEU A 3 -15.77 -30.21 23.74
CA LEU A 3 -16.36 -29.11 22.92
C LEU A 3 -16.80 -27.92 23.80
N ARG A 4 -17.26 -28.16 25.04
CA ARG A 4 -17.59 -27.07 25.98
C ARG A 4 -16.32 -26.31 26.41
N GLU A 5 -15.26 -27.03 26.71
CA GLU A 5 -13.95 -26.45 27.03
C GLU A 5 -13.38 -25.62 25.86
N ALA A 6 -13.46 -26.15 24.63
CA ALA A 6 -13.04 -25.45 23.45
C ALA A 6 -13.86 -24.17 23.19
N LEU A 7 -15.18 -24.22 23.46
CA LEU A 7 -16.07 -23.08 23.32
C LEU A 7 -15.75 -21.97 24.33
N ILE A 8 -15.55 -22.36 25.60
CA ILE A 8 -15.17 -21.42 26.67
C ILE A 8 -13.80 -20.82 26.41
N ALA A 9 -12.81 -21.65 26.07
CA ALA A 9 -11.47 -21.20 25.75
C ALA A 9 -11.47 -20.26 24.51
N GLY A 10 -12.25 -20.61 23.48
CA GLY A 10 -12.45 -19.79 22.29
C GLY A 10 -13.09 -18.44 22.60
N LEU A 11 -14.09 -18.42 23.45
CA LEU A 11 -14.76 -17.19 23.87
C LEU A 11 -13.81 -16.27 24.67
N ILE A 12 -13.15 -16.81 25.69
CA ILE A 12 -12.20 -16.04 26.51
C ILE A 12 -11.05 -15.51 25.67
N GLY A 13 -10.45 -16.38 24.84
CA GLY A 13 -9.34 -15.99 23.97
C GLY A 13 -9.73 -14.93 22.94
N SER A 14 -10.93 -15.05 22.35
CA SER A 14 -11.42 -14.09 21.36
C SER A 14 -11.77 -12.74 21.98
N VAL A 15 -12.39 -12.72 23.15
CA VAL A 15 -12.69 -11.48 23.90
C VAL A 15 -11.39 -10.79 24.30
N ALA A 16 -10.46 -11.53 24.90
CA ALA A 16 -9.15 -10.99 25.29
C ALA A 16 -8.37 -10.46 24.06
N GLY A 17 -8.34 -11.23 22.97
CA GLY A 17 -7.67 -10.80 21.72
C GLY A 17 -8.29 -9.55 21.12
N THR A 18 -9.63 -9.44 21.11
CA THR A 18 -10.32 -8.23 20.62
C THR A 18 -10.03 -7.03 21.52
N ALA A 19 -10.06 -7.19 22.84
CA ALA A 19 -9.75 -6.10 23.77
C ALA A 19 -8.30 -5.63 23.64
N LEU A 20 -7.35 -6.57 23.52
CA LEU A 20 -5.93 -6.23 23.29
C LEU A 20 -5.72 -5.54 21.93
N GLY A 21 -6.41 -5.99 20.89
CA GLY A 21 -6.34 -5.36 19.56
C GLY A 21 -6.86 -3.92 19.56
N ILE A 22 -8.00 -3.67 20.20
CA ILE A 22 -8.55 -2.31 20.34
C ILE A 22 -7.61 -1.44 21.20
N GLY A 23 -7.09 -1.99 22.30
CA GLY A 23 -6.16 -1.30 23.19
C GLY A 23 -4.85 -0.91 22.46
N ALA A 24 -4.28 -1.85 21.70
CA ALA A 24 -3.08 -1.58 20.90
C ALA A 24 -3.30 -0.48 19.86
N THR A 25 -4.46 -0.50 19.18
CA THR A 25 -4.84 0.54 18.20
C THR A 25 -5.00 1.91 18.88
N GLN A 26 -5.60 1.97 20.07
CA GLN A 26 -5.73 3.21 20.81
C GLN A 26 -4.37 3.76 21.27
N LEU A 27 -3.49 2.90 21.78
CA LEU A 27 -2.14 3.30 22.17
C LEU A 27 -1.33 3.84 20.97
N MET A 28 -1.49 3.21 19.82
CA MET A 28 -0.87 3.67 18.57
C MET A 28 -1.38 5.07 18.17
N LEU A 29 -2.69 5.30 18.21
CA LEU A 29 -3.28 6.61 17.90
C LEU A 29 -2.89 7.69 18.92
N MET A 30 -2.77 7.34 20.22
CA MET A 30 -2.24 8.26 21.23
C MET A 30 -0.78 8.64 20.94
N GLY A 31 0.05 7.69 20.54
CA GLY A 31 1.42 7.94 20.11
C GLY A 31 1.49 8.86 18.89
N LEU A 32 0.58 8.68 17.93
CA LEU A 32 0.46 9.52 16.73
C LEU A 32 0.09 10.98 17.11
N LYS A 33 -0.92 11.15 17.96
CA LYS A 33 -1.33 12.47 18.46
C LYS A 33 -0.21 13.16 19.24
N ALA A 34 0.49 12.43 20.10
CA ALA A 34 1.61 12.95 20.88
C ALA A 34 2.80 13.40 20.00
N SER A 35 2.97 12.82 18.82
CA SER A 35 4.01 13.19 17.86
C SER A 35 3.68 14.43 17.01
N GLY A 36 2.55 15.12 17.27
CA GLY A 36 2.15 16.33 16.56
C GLY A 36 1.59 16.06 15.16
N SER A 37 1.13 14.84 14.88
CA SER A 37 0.48 14.51 13.61
C SER A 37 -0.88 15.21 13.49
N PRO A 38 -1.23 15.84 12.35
CA PRO A 38 -2.50 16.53 12.16
C PRO A 38 -3.68 15.58 11.95
N ILE A 39 -3.48 14.28 12.14
CA ILE A 39 -4.52 13.26 11.95
C ILE A 39 -5.43 13.23 13.17
N ASP A 40 -6.64 13.72 13.02
CA ASP A 40 -7.68 13.65 14.04
C ASP A 40 -8.47 12.33 13.89
N ALA A 41 -7.74 11.20 13.96
CA ALA A 41 -8.34 9.88 13.92
C ALA A 41 -8.79 9.46 15.33
N SER A 42 -10.00 8.93 15.42
CA SER A 42 -10.53 8.29 16.61
C SER A 42 -10.88 6.84 16.31
N VAL A 43 -10.65 5.95 17.28
CA VAL A 43 -11.11 4.56 17.16
C VAL A 43 -12.63 4.55 17.30
N SER A 44 -13.34 4.33 16.21
CA SER A 44 -14.77 4.05 16.27
C SER A 44 -14.99 2.57 16.58
N VAL A 45 -15.26 2.27 17.86
CA VAL A 45 -15.61 0.91 18.27
C VAL A 45 -17.08 0.68 17.95
N THR A 46 -17.35 0.03 16.83
CA THR A 46 -18.69 -0.40 16.44
C THR A 46 -18.96 -1.80 17.03
N VAL A 47 -20.23 -2.08 17.35
CA VAL A 47 -20.63 -3.44 17.83
C VAL A 47 -20.13 -4.54 16.86
N MET A 48 -20.18 -4.28 15.56
CA MET A 48 -19.73 -5.20 14.52
C MET A 48 -18.20 -5.45 14.58
N SER A 49 -17.41 -4.44 14.93
CA SER A 49 -15.95 -4.55 15.11
C SER A 49 -15.56 -5.45 16.29
N CYS A 50 -16.45 -5.64 17.26
CA CYS A 50 -16.24 -6.55 18.38
C CYS A 50 -16.81 -7.95 18.08
N VAL A 51 -18.02 -8.02 17.52
CA VAL A 51 -18.74 -9.28 17.32
C VAL A 51 -18.07 -10.17 16.28
N ILE A 52 -17.61 -9.61 15.16
CA ILE A 52 -16.99 -10.40 14.08
C ILE A 52 -15.73 -11.14 14.55
N PRO A 53 -14.71 -10.49 15.16
CA PRO A 53 -13.52 -11.20 15.64
C PRO A 53 -13.84 -12.26 16.69
N ILE A 54 -14.76 -11.98 17.62
CA ILE A 54 -15.16 -12.93 18.65
C ILE A 54 -15.83 -14.15 18.01
N LEU A 55 -16.77 -13.94 17.09
CA LEU A 55 -17.46 -15.03 16.40
C LEU A 55 -16.50 -15.89 15.60
N VAL A 56 -15.61 -15.26 14.84
CA VAL A 56 -14.57 -15.96 14.05
C VAL A 56 -13.67 -16.78 14.97
N GLY A 57 -13.19 -16.21 16.07
CA GLY A 57 -12.31 -16.91 17.01
C GLY A 57 -12.99 -18.10 17.67
N VAL A 58 -14.25 -17.96 18.11
CA VAL A 58 -15.04 -19.06 18.69
C VAL A 58 -15.29 -20.17 17.68
N VAL A 59 -15.68 -19.81 16.44
CA VAL A 59 -15.94 -20.78 15.37
C VAL A 59 -14.66 -21.56 15.03
N VAL A 60 -13.55 -20.86 14.81
CA VAL A 60 -12.27 -21.51 14.48
C VAL A 60 -11.80 -22.44 15.59
N THR A 61 -11.86 -21.99 16.83
CA THR A 61 -11.45 -22.81 17.99
C THR A 61 -12.33 -24.06 18.15
N THR A 62 -13.64 -23.89 17.98
CA THR A 62 -14.59 -25.01 18.07
C THR A 62 -14.41 -26.03 16.94
N LEU A 63 -14.21 -25.55 15.71
CA LEU A 63 -13.90 -26.41 14.55
C LEU A 63 -12.58 -27.17 14.73
N ALA A 64 -11.55 -26.51 15.28
CA ALA A 64 -10.27 -27.14 15.56
C ALA A 64 -10.39 -28.27 16.57
N ALA A 65 -11.25 -28.11 17.60
CA ALA A 65 -11.51 -29.11 18.64
C ALA A 65 -12.41 -30.28 18.17
N LEU A 66 -13.15 -30.11 17.08
CA LEU A 66 -14.13 -31.10 16.61
C LEU A 66 -13.48 -32.45 16.24
N ARG A 67 -12.34 -32.41 15.56
CA ARG A 67 -11.59 -33.59 15.13
C ARG A 67 -11.01 -34.37 16.31
N PRO A 68 -10.30 -33.79 17.28
CA PRO A 68 -9.85 -34.47 18.51
C PRO A 68 -11.02 -35.03 19.32
N ALA A 69 -12.10 -34.25 19.52
CA ALA A 69 -13.29 -34.67 20.25
C ALA A 69 -13.94 -35.92 19.64
N ARG A 70 -14.13 -35.94 18.32
CA ARG A 70 -14.68 -37.10 17.59
C ARG A 70 -13.77 -38.34 17.65
N ARG A 71 -12.47 -38.17 17.77
CA ARG A 71 -11.52 -39.29 17.92
C ARG A 71 -11.58 -39.86 19.33
N ALA A 72 -11.66 -39.01 20.36
CA ALA A 72 -11.77 -39.43 21.74
C ALA A 72 -13.02 -40.29 22.02
N THR A 73 -14.15 -40.03 21.34
CA THR A 73 -15.38 -40.81 21.50
C THR A 73 -15.35 -42.13 20.74
N LYS A 74 -14.40 -42.39 19.86
CA LYS A 74 -14.27 -43.65 19.11
C LYS A 74 -13.33 -44.66 19.74
N VAL A 75 -12.63 -44.30 20.82
CA VAL A 75 -11.72 -45.22 21.54
C VAL A 75 -12.50 -45.87 22.67
N ALA A 76 -12.54 -47.19 22.65
CA ALA A 76 -13.16 -47.96 23.72
C ALA A 76 -12.43 -47.74 25.05
N PRO A 77 -13.13 -47.59 26.20
CA PRO A 77 -12.48 -47.31 27.50
C PRO A 77 -11.41 -48.32 27.91
N VAL A 78 -11.56 -49.58 27.52
CA VAL A 78 -10.59 -50.66 27.81
C VAL A 78 -9.30 -50.51 26.99
N ALA A 79 -9.39 -50.00 25.75
CA ALA A 79 -8.22 -49.76 24.91
C ALA A 79 -7.37 -48.58 25.42
N ALA A 80 -7.94 -47.66 26.20
CA ALA A 80 -7.21 -46.54 26.81
C ALA A 80 -6.29 -46.95 27.97
N LEU A 81 -6.50 -48.14 28.54
CA LEU A 81 -5.70 -48.71 29.63
C LEU A 81 -4.53 -49.59 29.15
N GLN A 82 -4.46 -49.90 27.85
CA GLN A 82 -3.33 -50.64 27.29
C GLN A 82 -2.15 -49.72 27.05
N PRO A 83 -0.90 -50.15 27.36
CA PRO A 83 0.28 -49.37 27.02
C PRO A 83 0.29 -49.12 25.51
N VAL A 84 0.39 -47.85 25.11
CA VAL A 84 0.42 -47.44 23.71
C VAL A 84 1.71 -47.98 23.11
N THR A 85 1.63 -49.17 22.50
CA THR A 85 2.66 -49.65 21.60
C THR A 85 2.73 -48.65 20.46
N GLU A 86 3.88 -48.06 20.25
CA GLU A 86 4.09 -47.06 19.18
C GLU A 86 3.50 -47.55 17.85
N THR A 87 2.40 -46.97 17.44
CA THR A 87 1.78 -47.30 16.15
C THR A 87 2.77 -47.02 15.06
N PRO A 88 3.07 -47.99 14.17
CA PRO A 88 4.03 -47.80 13.08
C PRO A 88 3.67 -46.53 12.28
N THR A 89 4.68 -45.78 11.96
CA THR A 89 4.59 -44.49 11.24
C THR A 89 3.70 -44.65 10.01
N ARG A 90 2.43 -44.27 10.14
CA ARG A 90 1.46 -44.37 9.04
C ARG A 90 1.99 -43.51 7.91
N GLN A 91 2.34 -44.15 6.78
CA GLN A 91 2.82 -43.48 5.58
C GLN A 91 1.95 -42.27 5.28
N ILE A 92 2.59 -41.16 4.92
CA ILE A 92 1.89 -39.92 4.56
C ILE A 92 1.00 -40.25 3.35
N GLY A 93 -0.31 -40.27 3.57
CA GLY A 93 -1.28 -40.75 2.59
C GLY A 93 -1.20 -39.92 1.29
N ARG A 94 -1.24 -40.60 0.14
CA ARG A 94 -1.30 -39.97 -1.20
C ARG A 94 -2.34 -38.85 -1.28
N VAL A 95 -3.48 -39.02 -0.61
CA VAL A 95 -4.56 -38.02 -0.52
C VAL A 95 -4.05 -36.69 0.05
N ARG A 96 -3.17 -36.72 1.05
CA ARG A 96 -2.62 -35.50 1.64
C ARG A 96 -1.67 -34.77 0.67
N VAL A 97 -0.89 -35.51 -0.10
CA VAL A 97 -0.01 -34.96 -1.13
C VAL A 97 -0.84 -34.27 -2.21
N VAL A 98 -1.81 -35.01 -2.76
CA VAL A 98 -2.70 -34.50 -3.81
C VAL A 98 -3.47 -33.27 -3.35
N LEU A 99 -4.09 -33.32 -2.17
CA LEU A 99 -4.86 -32.21 -1.63
C LEU A 99 -3.97 -30.97 -1.38
N GLY A 100 -2.80 -31.16 -0.77
CA GLY A 100 -1.88 -30.06 -0.48
C GLY A 100 -1.34 -29.41 -1.76
N THR A 101 -0.95 -30.22 -2.75
CA THR A 101 -0.49 -29.72 -4.05
C THR A 101 -1.61 -29.01 -4.80
N LEU A 102 -2.82 -29.53 -4.77
CA LEU A 102 -3.98 -28.93 -5.43
C LEU A 102 -4.34 -27.57 -4.80
N LEU A 103 -4.35 -27.49 -3.46
CA LEU A 103 -4.55 -26.22 -2.75
C LEU A 103 -3.44 -25.23 -3.08
N PHE A 104 -2.18 -25.65 -3.07
CA PHE A 104 -1.07 -24.76 -3.41
C PHE A 104 -1.17 -24.22 -4.82
N LEU A 105 -1.41 -25.09 -5.81
CA LEU A 105 -1.52 -24.67 -7.21
C LEU A 105 -2.76 -23.81 -7.46
N ALA A 106 -3.90 -24.15 -6.87
CA ALA A 106 -5.12 -23.36 -6.99
C ALA A 106 -4.94 -21.95 -6.39
N GLY A 107 -4.32 -21.87 -5.19
CA GLY A 107 -4.01 -20.59 -4.58
C GLY A 107 -3.01 -19.77 -5.39
N ALA A 108 -1.93 -20.39 -5.88
CA ALA A 108 -0.95 -19.74 -6.74
C ALA A 108 -1.59 -19.24 -8.06
N ALA A 109 -2.45 -20.04 -8.68
CA ALA A 109 -3.19 -19.65 -9.88
C ALA A 109 -4.08 -18.41 -9.61
N LEU A 110 -4.81 -18.38 -8.49
CA LEU A 110 -5.61 -17.21 -8.11
C LEU A 110 -4.75 -15.94 -7.93
N VAL A 111 -3.56 -16.05 -7.34
CA VAL A 111 -2.63 -14.91 -7.21
C VAL A 111 -2.18 -14.43 -8.59
N VAL A 112 -1.80 -15.34 -9.48
CA VAL A 112 -1.37 -14.99 -10.84
C VAL A 112 -2.52 -14.35 -11.64
N ILE A 113 -3.72 -14.91 -11.57
CA ILE A 113 -4.92 -14.36 -12.23
C ILE A 113 -5.22 -12.96 -11.68
N SER A 114 -5.13 -12.76 -10.36
CA SER A 114 -5.32 -11.46 -9.71
C SER A 114 -4.34 -10.39 -10.24
N ALA A 115 -3.10 -10.79 -10.54
CA ALA A 115 -2.07 -9.87 -11.03
C ALA A 115 -2.14 -9.62 -12.55
N ALA A 116 -2.66 -10.60 -13.33
CA ALA A 116 -2.65 -10.57 -14.79
C ALA A 116 -3.98 -10.10 -15.41
N SER A 117 -5.08 -10.08 -14.65
CA SER A 117 -6.40 -9.76 -15.15
C SER A 117 -6.80 -8.32 -14.81
N ASP A 118 -7.41 -7.61 -15.75
CA ASP A 118 -8.01 -6.28 -15.55
C ASP A 118 -9.33 -6.33 -14.75
N MET A 119 -9.36 -7.19 -13.73
CA MET A 119 -10.45 -7.20 -12.75
C MET A 119 -10.29 -5.98 -11.87
N GLY A 120 -11.24 -5.05 -11.85
CA GLY A 120 -11.15 -3.83 -11.05
C GLY A 120 -10.48 -4.04 -9.68
N THR A 121 -9.73 -3.05 -9.21
CA THR A 121 -8.81 -3.11 -8.05
C THR A 121 -9.35 -3.87 -6.83
N LYS A 122 -10.64 -3.69 -6.52
CA LYS A 122 -11.29 -4.35 -5.38
C LYS A 122 -11.33 -5.88 -5.52
N ASN A 123 -11.69 -6.38 -6.70
CA ASN A 123 -11.80 -7.83 -6.95
C ASN A 123 -10.40 -8.46 -7.04
N ALA A 124 -9.45 -7.77 -7.65
CA ALA A 124 -8.05 -8.19 -7.71
C ALA A 124 -7.46 -8.39 -6.32
N VAL A 125 -7.65 -7.43 -5.41
CA VAL A 125 -7.16 -7.54 -4.03
C VAL A 125 -7.81 -8.73 -3.31
N ILE A 126 -9.13 -8.91 -3.41
CA ILE A 126 -9.83 -10.03 -2.77
C ILE A 126 -9.31 -11.37 -3.30
N CYS A 127 -9.18 -11.53 -4.62
CA CYS A 127 -8.67 -12.74 -5.23
C CYS A 127 -7.20 -13.01 -4.86
N GLY A 128 -6.36 -11.98 -4.83
CA GLY A 128 -4.95 -12.10 -4.44
C GLY A 128 -4.78 -12.55 -3.00
N VAL A 129 -5.50 -11.92 -2.07
CA VAL A 129 -5.47 -12.27 -0.65
C VAL A 129 -6.02 -13.68 -0.42
N ALA A 130 -7.17 -14.03 -1.01
CA ALA A 130 -7.74 -15.37 -0.90
C ALA A 130 -6.80 -16.43 -1.49
N GLY A 131 -6.21 -16.17 -2.66
CA GLY A 131 -5.23 -17.03 -3.30
C GLY A 131 -3.99 -17.27 -2.42
N GLY A 132 -3.47 -16.22 -1.79
CA GLY A 132 -2.36 -16.31 -0.84
C GLY A 132 -2.68 -17.21 0.36
N PHE A 133 -3.85 -17.03 0.97
CA PHE A 133 -4.30 -17.88 2.09
C PHE A 133 -4.48 -19.35 1.68
N ILE A 134 -5.08 -19.62 0.52
CA ILE A 134 -5.28 -20.98 0.01
C ILE A 134 -3.93 -21.63 -0.30
N SER A 135 -3.02 -20.92 -0.94
CA SER A 135 -1.67 -21.41 -1.23
C SER A 135 -0.89 -21.72 0.05
N PHE A 136 -0.94 -20.82 1.02
CA PHE A 136 -0.30 -21.02 2.33
C PHE A 136 -0.86 -22.23 3.08
N ALA A 137 -2.19 -22.40 3.08
CA ALA A 137 -2.82 -23.60 3.62
C ALA A 137 -2.33 -24.89 2.93
N GLY A 138 -2.16 -24.85 1.61
CA GLY A 138 -1.55 -25.93 0.84
C GLY A 138 -0.14 -26.28 1.31
N VAL A 139 0.70 -25.28 1.54
CA VAL A 139 2.07 -25.47 2.10
C VAL A 139 2.02 -26.10 3.48
N LEU A 140 1.13 -25.67 4.37
CA LEU A 140 0.97 -26.27 5.71
C LEU A 140 0.52 -27.74 5.65
N VAL A 141 -0.36 -28.08 4.72
CA VAL A 141 -0.77 -29.46 4.49
C VAL A 141 0.43 -30.29 3.98
N LEU A 142 1.28 -29.72 3.14
CA LEU A 142 2.48 -30.38 2.62
C LEU A 142 3.66 -30.37 3.60
N ALA A 143 3.65 -29.60 4.66
CA ALA A 143 4.77 -29.40 5.58
C ALA A 143 5.44 -30.71 6.05
N PRO A 144 4.73 -31.79 6.44
CA PRO A 144 5.39 -33.04 6.83
C PRO A 144 6.19 -33.70 5.69
N ILE A 145 5.75 -33.50 4.45
CA ILE A 145 6.42 -34.07 3.26
C ILE A 145 7.64 -33.23 2.93
N LEU A 146 7.48 -31.92 2.93
CA LEU A 146 8.56 -30.96 2.65
C LEU A 146 9.69 -31.12 3.67
N ILE A 147 9.37 -31.21 4.97
CA ILE A 147 10.36 -31.40 6.05
C ILE A 147 11.09 -32.72 5.90
N SER A 148 10.36 -33.80 5.65
CA SER A 148 10.98 -35.11 5.42
C SER A 148 11.84 -35.16 4.15
N GLY A 149 11.45 -34.43 3.11
CA GLY A 149 12.20 -34.27 1.87
C GLY A 149 13.47 -33.47 2.07
N LEU A 150 13.35 -32.30 2.74
CA LEU A 150 14.48 -31.44 3.08
C LEU A 150 15.49 -32.18 3.99
N GLY A 151 15.00 -32.88 5.00
CA GLY A 151 15.82 -33.68 5.86
C GLY A 151 16.64 -34.72 5.08
N ARG A 152 16.02 -35.43 4.12
CA ARG A 152 16.74 -36.37 3.23
C ARG A 152 17.77 -35.68 2.34
N ALA A 153 17.43 -34.51 1.78
CA ALA A 153 18.35 -33.75 0.94
C ALA A 153 19.56 -33.25 1.73
N ILE A 154 19.39 -32.74 2.94
CA ILE A 154 20.48 -32.31 3.83
C ILE A 154 21.35 -33.49 4.25
N GLY A 155 20.73 -34.63 4.62
CA GLY A 155 21.47 -35.86 4.94
C GLY A 155 22.30 -36.40 3.76
N ALA A 156 21.73 -36.37 2.55
CA ALA A 156 22.43 -36.78 1.33
C ALA A 156 23.61 -35.86 0.97
N ALA A 157 23.49 -34.57 1.24
CA ALA A 157 24.55 -33.59 0.99
C ALA A 157 25.68 -33.63 2.03
N ARG A 158 25.56 -34.46 3.11
CA ARG A 158 26.54 -34.59 4.20
C ARG A 158 27.03 -33.26 4.78
N LEU A 159 26.19 -32.24 4.72
CA LEU A 159 26.47 -30.92 5.27
C LEU A 159 26.31 -30.94 6.80
N GLY A 160 27.41 -30.82 7.55
CA GLY A 160 27.39 -30.63 9.01
C GLY A 160 27.83 -31.86 9.86
N GLY A 161 28.38 -32.93 9.29
CA GLY A 161 28.94 -34.04 10.05
C GLY A 161 27.96 -34.86 10.89
N VAL A 162 28.43 -35.57 11.90
CA VAL A 162 27.64 -36.46 12.76
C VAL A 162 26.45 -35.78 13.44
N PRO A 163 26.54 -34.54 13.95
CA PRO A 163 25.37 -33.88 14.55
C PRO A 163 24.22 -33.66 13.58
N ALA A 164 24.52 -33.33 12.32
CA ALA A 164 23.48 -33.11 11.30
C ALA A 164 22.82 -34.44 10.90
N GLU A 165 23.59 -35.52 10.80
CA GLU A 165 23.06 -36.85 10.52
C GLU A 165 22.07 -37.32 11.60
N LEU A 166 22.42 -37.15 12.88
CA LEU A 166 21.54 -37.46 14.00
C LEU A 166 20.29 -36.60 14.00
N ALA A 167 20.40 -35.31 13.69
CA ALA A 167 19.25 -34.41 13.59
C ALA A 167 18.29 -34.81 12.47
N VAL A 168 18.82 -35.18 11.30
CA VAL A 168 18.04 -35.68 10.17
C VAL A 168 17.33 -37.00 10.52
N GLU A 169 18.02 -37.93 11.15
CA GLU A 169 17.45 -39.22 11.57
C GLU A 169 16.30 -38.99 12.59
N ASN A 170 16.53 -38.13 13.56
CA ASN A 170 15.52 -37.79 14.56
C ASN A 170 14.25 -37.12 13.94
N THR A 171 14.46 -36.26 12.93
CA THR A 171 13.39 -35.63 12.15
C THR A 171 12.58 -36.67 11.35
N GLN A 172 13.25 -37.69 10.82
CA GLN A 172 12.60 -38.73 10.04
C GLN A 172 11.84 -39.76 10.91
N ARG A 173 12.26 -39.95 12.15
CA ARG A 173 11.57 -40.85 13.10
C ARG A 173 10.17 -40.29 13.49
N ASN A 174 10.05 -38.96 13.64
CA ASN A 174 8.79 -38.32 14.07
C ASN A 174 8.36 -37.16 13.16
N PRO A 175 8.08 -37.38 11.85
CA PRO A 175 7.86 -36.31 10.87
C PRO A 175 6.65 -35.45 11.18
N ARG A 176 5.64 -35.98 11.86
CA ARG A 176 4.43 -35.20 12.24
C ARG A 176 4.71 -34.21 13.35
N ARG A 177 5.45 -34.60 14.39
CA ARG A 177 5.82 -33.72 15.50
C ARG A 177 6.72 -32.60 15.01
N THR A 178 7.74 -32.94 14.23
CA THR A 178 8.64 -31.95 13.61
C THR A 178 7.87 -31.02 12.68
N ALA A 179 6.93 -31.54 11.89
CA ALA A 179 6.11 -30.70 11.01
C ALA A 179 5.19 -29.74 11.80
N THR A 180 4.67 -30.14 12.94
CA THR A 180 3.82 -29.24 13.75
C THR A 180 4.62 -28.07 14.31
N THR A 181 5.82 -28.33 14.85
CA THR A 181 6.70 -27.26 15.36
C THR A 181 7.22 -26.36 14.24
N ALA A 182 7.63 -26.96 13.13
CA ALA A 182 8.08 -26.22 11.95
C ALA A 182 6.93 -25.39 11.31
N SER A 183 5.69 -25.91 11.32
CA SER A 183 4.53 -25.14 10.85
C SER A 183 4.24 -23.94 11.73
N ALA A 184 4.38 -24.06 13.05
CA ALA A 184 4.22 -22.91 13.94
C ALA A 184 5.27 -21.82 13.66
N LEU A 185 6.53 -22.23 13.47
CA LEU A 185 7.60 -21.30 13.08
C LEU A 185 7.32 -20.69 11.71
N LEU A 186 6.89 -21.50 10.73
CA LEU A 186 6.57 -21.03 9.37
C LEU A 186 5.46 -19.98 9.40
N ILE A 187 4.41 -20.18 10.19
CA ILE A 187 3.33 -19.21 10.37
C ILE A 187 3.90 -17.89 10.92
N GLY A 188 4.73 -17.95 11.96
CA GLY A 188 5.34 -16.76 12.55
C GLY A 188 6.24 -16.00 11.58
N VAL A 189 7.14 -16.71 10.89
CA VAL A 189 8.04 -16.11 9.89
C VAL A 189 7.25 -15.54 8.71
N THR A 190 6.24 -16.26 8.22
CA THR A 190 5.40 -15.77 7.11
C THR A 190 4.63 -14.52 7.51
N LEU A 191 4.10 -14.46 8.74
CA LEU A 191 3.42 -13.26 9.23
C LEU A 191 4.37 -12.06 9.26
N ILE A 192 5.56 -12.22 9.82
CA ILE A 192 6.58 -11.15 9.87
C ILE A 192 6.98 -10.74 8.45
N ALA A 193 7.24 -11.70 7.56
CA ALA A 193 7.60 -11.41 6.17
C ALA A 193 6.47 -10.68 5.42
N THR A 194 5.21 -11.08 5.64
CA THR A 194 4.05 -10.44 5.02
C THR A 194 3.91 -8.99 5.49
N VAL A 195 4.05 -8.75 6.79
CA VAL A 195 4.00 -7.38 7.36
C VAL A 195 5.15 -6.54 6.81
N ALA A 196 6.37 -7.07 6.82
CA ALA A 196 7.55 -6.36 6.31
C ALA A 196 7.43 -6.03 4.81
N THR A 197 6.98 -7.00 4.00
CA THR A 197 6.76 -6.79 2.56
C THR A 197 5.62 -5.80 2.30
N GLY A 198 4.51 -5.92 3.03
CA GLY A 198 3.40 -4.98 2.96
C GLY A 198 3.83 -3.56 3.30
N ALA A 199 4.63 -3.40 4.35
CA ALA A 199 5.21 -2.12 4.75
C ALA A 199 6.13 -1.53 3.67
N ALA A 200 7.03 -2.34 3.11
CA ALA A 200 7.94 -1.91 2.04
C ALA A 200 7.17 -1.51 0.77
N THR A 201 6.17 -2.31 0.38
CA THR A 201 5.29 -2.02 -0.77
C THR A 201 4.47 -0.75 -0.54
N GLY A 202 3.92 -0.59 0.66
CA GLY A 202 3.18 0.61 1.06
C GLY A 202 4.04 1.86 0.93
N ARG A 203 5.27 1.84 1.45
CA ARG A 203 6.23 2.96 1.31
C ARG A 203 6.53 3.28 -0.16
N ALA A 204 6.79 2.26 -0.98
CA ALA A 204 7.07 2.45 -2.40
C ALA A 204 5.86 3.03 -3.16
N SER A 205 4.65 2.56 -2.85
CA SER A 205 3.40 3.04 -3.46
C SER A 205 3.11 4.48 -3.06
N ILE A 206 3.23 4.81 -1.76
CA ILE A 206 3.05 6.17 -1.27
C ILE A 206 4.10 7.11 -1.88
N GLY A 207 5.36 6.66 -1.99
CA GLY A 207 6.41 7.44 -2.64
C GLY A 207 6.10 7.75 -4.10
N LYS A 208 5.57 6.79 -4.86
CA LYS A 208 5.11 7.00 -6.24
C LYS A 208 3.91 7.94 -6.32
N MET A 209 2.91 7.73 -5.48
CA MET A 209 1.73 8.59 -5.40
C MET A 209 2.13 10.03 -5.07
N MET A 210 3.02 10.24 -4.10
CA MET A 210 3.50 11.59 -3.75
C MET A 210 4.28 12.25 -4.87
N ASN A 211 5.08 11.50 -5.62
CA ASN A 211 5.80 12.08 -6.78
C ASN A 211 4.83 12.46 -7.91
N GLY A 212 3.72 11.75 -8.07
CA GLY A 212 2.66 12.10 -9.01
C GLY A 212 1.84 13.32 -8.56
N HIS A 213 1.48 13.38 -7.26
CA HIS A 213 0.72 14.52 -6.69
C HIS A 213 1.55 15.80 -6.53
N PHE A 214 2.85 15.65 -6.27
CA PHE A 214 3.77 16.75 -6.07
C PHE A 214 4.95 16.63 -7.05
N PRO A 215 4.70 16.90 -8.33
CA PRO A 215 5.74 16.71 -9.36
C PRO A 215 6.92 17.68 -9.22
N VAL A 216 6.81 18.70 -8.35
CA VAL A 216 7.80 19.76 -8.14
C VAL A 216 8.30 19.77 -6.69
N ASP A 217 9.51 20.30 -6.45
CA ASP A 217 10.14 20.29 -5.13
C ASP A 217 9.55 21.33 -4.16
N ALA A 218 9.18 22.50 -4.69
CA ALA A 218 8.50 23.53 -3.92
C ALA A 218 7.61 24.38 -4.82
N THR A 219 6.59 24.97 -4.20
CA THR A 219 5.64 25.86 -4.85
C THR A 219 5.56 27.16 -4.08
N VAL A 220 5.74 28.28 -4.77
CA VAL A 220 5.56 29.63 -4.25
C VAL A 220 4.25 30.16 -4.80
N ARG A 221 3.25 30.35 -3.94
CA ARG A 221 1.93 30.89 -4.30
C ARG A 221 1.75 32.29 -3.77
N THR A 222 1.07 33.11 -4.57
CA THR A 222 0.69 34.46 -4.16
C THR A 222 -0.77 34.71 -4.47
N GLN A 223 -1.40 35.56 -3.66
CA GLN A 223 -2.79 36.03 -3.89
C GLN A 223 -2.86 37.12 -4.93
N SER A 224 -1.73 37.80 -5.22
CA SER A 224 -1.62 38.84 -6.23
C SER A 224 -0.81 38.36 -7.43
N PRO A 225 -0.98 38.92 -8.61
CA PRO A 225 -0.17 38.59 -9.77
C PRO A 225 1.32 38.71 -9.48
N LEU A 226 2.07 37.72 -9.93
CA LEU A 226 3.52 37.71 -9.80
C LEU A 226 4.16 38.80 -10.64
N ASN A 227 5.07 39.54 -10.05
CA ASN A 227 5.90 40.48 -10.80
C ASN A 227 7.23 39.81 -11.22
N ASN A 228 7.88 40.36 -12.23
CA ASN A 228 9.15 39.84 -12.74
C ASN A 228 10.29 39.90 -11.70
N ALA A 229 10.21 40.82 -10.74
CA ALA A 229 11.21 40.95 -9.68
C ALA A 229 11.15 39.73 -8.74
N THR A 230 9.94 39.33 -8.32
CA THR A 230 9.72 38.13 -7.45
C THR A 230 10.18 36.87 -8.17
N ILE A 231 9.85 36.69 -9.46
CA ILE A 231 10.30 35.54 -10.26
C ILE A 231 11.84 35.49 -10.32
N HIS A 232 12.47 36.63 -10.51
CA HIS A 232 13.94 36.75 -10.58
C HIS A 232 14.60 36.46 -9.22
N GLU A 233 13.98 36.89 -8.12
CA GLU A 233 14.46 36.65 -6.77
C GLU A 233 14.36 35.15 -6.43
N VAL A 234 13.23 34.49 -6.72
CA VAL A 234 13.09 33.04 -6.56
C VAL A 234 14.17 32.31 -7.37
N LYS A 235 14.37 32.69 -8.64
CA LYS A 235 15.38 32.05 -9.53
C LYS A 235 16.81 32.19 -9.00
N LYS A 236 17.12 33.27 -8.28
CA LYS A 236 18.45 33.52 -7.70
C LYS A 236 18.64 32.88 -6.31
N SER A 237 17.60 32.39 -5.70
CA SER A 237 17.71 31.76 -4.36
C SER A 237 18.61 30.53 -4.41
N ASP A 238 19.37 30.33 -3.33
CA ASP A 238 20.34 29.24 -3.27
C ASP A 238 19.70 27.86 -3.34
N GLY A 239 20.34 26.94 -4.05
CA GLY A 239 19.85 25.57 -4.23
C GLY A 239 18.85 25.37 -5.37
N ILE A 240 18.34 26.44 -6.01
CA ILE A 240 17.38 26.33 -7.11
C ILE A 240 18.11 25.98 -8.41
N SER A 241 17.56 25.00 -9.13
CA SER A 241 18.01 24.58 -10.47
C SER A 241 17.17 25.22 -11.56
N GLN A 242 15.85 25.06 -11.47
CA GLN A 242 14.90 25.53 -12.48
C GLN A 242 13.63 26.07 -11.82
N VAL A 243 12.97 26.98 -12.51
CA VAL A 243 11.66 27.51 -12.10
C VAL A 243 10.73 27.59 -13.30
N THR A 244 9.43 27.40 -13.07
CA THR A 244 8.37 27.66 -14.04
C THR A 244 7.28 28.50 -13.40
N THR A 245 6.60 29.30 -14.19
CA THR A 245 5.43 30.05 -13.74
C THR A 245 4.16 29.32 -14.14
N VAL A 246 3.14 29.35 -13.27
CA VAL A 246 1.84 28.75 -13.52
C VAL A 246 0.76 29.81 -13.42
N THR A 247 -0.09 29.84 -14.43
CA THR A 247 -1.29 30.68 -14.47
C THR A 247 -2.51 29.80 -14.29
N THR A 248 -3.20 29.93 -13.18
CA THR A 248 -4.40 29.14 -12.91
C THR A 248 -5.66 29.93 -13.28
N VAL A 249 -6.52 29.33 -14.10
CA VAL A 249 -7.83 29.88 -14.47
C VAL A 249 -8.90 28.81 -14.28
N SER A 250 -10.09 29.21 -13.86
CA SER A 250 -11.23 28.30 -13.77
C SER A 250 -11.96 28.25 -15.11
N GLY A 251 -12.22 27.06 -15.60
CA GLY A 251 -12.96 26.84 -16.83
C GLY A 251 -13.98 25.72 -16.69
N THR A 252 -14.78 25.55 -17.73
CA THR A 252 -15.71 24.41 -17.86
C THR A 252 -15.19 23.54 -19.00
N VAL A 253 -15.08 22.25 -18.75
CA VAL A 253 -14.72 21.24 -19.75
C VAL A 253 -15.97 20.46 -20.14
N GLU A 254 -16.26 20.45 -21.41
CA GLU A 254 -17.31 19.63 -22.02
C GLU A 254 -16.66 18.39 -22.62
N ALA A 255 -17.06 17.19 -22.13
CA ALA A 255 -16.62 15.92 -22.66
C ALA A 255 -17.80 14.94 -22.64
N GLY A 256 -18.11 14.32 -23.78
CA GLY A 256 -19.19 13.33 -23.88
C GLY A 256 -20.61 13.84 -23.55
N GLY A 257 -20.84 15.16 -23.51
CA GLY A 257 -22.14 15.76 -23.18
C GLY A 257 -22.24 16.28 -21.74
N ASP A 258 -21.30 15.95 -20.88
CA ASP A 258 -21.25 16.45 -19.50
C ASP A 258 -20.32 17.66 -19.41
N ALA A 259 -20.73 18.67 -18.61
CA ALA A 259 -19.94 19.88 -18.37
C ALA A 259 -19.44 19.90 -16.93
N THR A 260 -18.12 19.82 -16.77
CA THR A 260 -17.48 19.83 -15.45
C THR A 260 -16.61 21.06 -15.27
N ARG A 261 -16.71 21.73 -14.12
CA ARG A 261 -15.83 22.85 -13.78
C ARG A 261 -14.47 22.30 -13.33
N VAL A 262 -13.41 22.79 -13.94
CA VAL A 262 -12.03 22.39 -13.65
C VAL A 262 -11.11 23.59 -13.51
N ALA A 263 -10.04 23.43 -12.75
CA ALA A 263 -8.93 24.36 -12.74
C ALA A 263 -7.99 24.04 -13.91
N LEU A 264 -7.65 25.06 -14.70
CA LEU A 264 -6.68 24.97 -15.80
C LEU A 264 -5.39 25.61 -15.33
N GLN A 265 -4.32 24.85 -15.38
CA GLN A 265 -2.97 25.29 -15.03
C GLN A 265 -2.16 25.50 -16.29
N GLY A 266 -2.03 26.76 -16.70
CA GLY A 266 -1.18 27.16 -17.83
C GLY A 266 0.28 27.22 -17.41
N VAL A 267 1.09 26.32 -17.93
CA VAL A 267 2.51 26.21 -17.59
C VAL A 267 3.40 26.71 -18.71
N SER A 268 4.57 27.27 -18.35
CA SER A 268 5.55 27.74 -19.33
C SER A 268 6.30 26.57 -19.99
N SER A 269 7.04 26.86 -21.06
CA SER A 269 7.88 25.88 -21.76
C SER A 269 9.00 25.26 -20.91
N GLU A 270 9.30 25.86 -19.77
CA GLU A 270 10.28 25.34 -18.81
C GLU A 270 9.72 24.23 -17.90
N PHE A 271 8.40 24.02 -17.90
CA PHE A 271 7.73 23.06 -17.04
C PHE A 271 8.32 21.64 -17.09
N PRO A 272 8.64 21.05 -18.27
CA PRO A 272 9.24 19.72 -18.34
C PRO A 272 10.59 19.60 -17.62
N LYS A 273 11.33 20.70 -17.47
CA LYS A 273 12.61 20.73 -16.76
C LYS A 273 12.47 20.88 -15.26
N VAL A 274 11.29 21.32 -14.79
CA VAL A 274 10.99 21.56 -13.37
C VAL A 274 10.40 20.33 -12.71
N VAL A 275 9.57 19.56 -13.44
CA VAL A 275 8.96 18.34 -12.89
C VAL A 275 9.98 17.23 -12.66
N ARG A 276 9.80 16.47 -11.60
CA ARG A 276 10.63 15.29 -11.27
C ARG A 276 10.22 14.05 -12.07
N ASP A 277 8.97 13.96 -12.42
CA ASP A 277 8.42 12.89 -13.25
C ASP A 277 8.12 13.45 -14.63
N GLU A 278 8.97 13.08 -15.61
CA GLU A 278 8.84 13.53 -16.98
C GLU A 278 7.51 13.11 -17.63
N SER A 279 6.88 12.05 -17.12
CA SER A 279 5.57 11.58 -17.61
C SER A 279 4.47 12.62 -17.41
N THR A 280 4.58 13.47 -16.39
CA THR A 280 3.63 14.58 -16.12
C THR A 280 3.63 15.65 -17.22
N ALA A 281 4.72 15.79 -17.93
CA ALA A 281 4.84 16.76 -19.04
C ALA A 281 4.80 16.10 -20.41
N GLN A 282 4.68 14.77 -20.47
CA GLN A 282 4.71 14.03 -21.73
C GLN A 282 3.50 14.38 -22.60
N GLY A 283 3.75 14.76 -23.84
CA GLY A 283 2.71 15.11 -24.80
C GLY A 283 2.06 16.48 -24.59
N LEU A 284 2.57 17.32 -23.66
CA LEU A 284 2.05 18.66 -23.45
C LEU A 284 2.41 19.59 -24.61
N ASP A 285 1.40 20.00 -25.38
CA ASP A 285 1.50 20.98 -26.46
C ASP A 285 0.21 21.83 -26.54
N ASP A 286 0.13 22.72 -27.54
CA ASP A 286 -1.03 23.61 -27.74
C ASP A 286 -2.33 22.88 -28.15
N ASN A 287 -2.27 21.58 -28.46
CA ASN A 287 -3.42 20.75 -28.89
C ASN A 287 -3.82 19.73 -27.84
N HIS A 288 -3.02 19.57 -26.78
CA HIS A 288 -3.28 18.56 -25.74
C HIS A 288 -3.43 19.21 -24.36
N ALA A 289 -4.25 18.59 -23.55
CA ALA A 289 -4.36 18.87 -22.11
C ALA A 289 -3.98 17.60 -21.34
N VAL A 290 -3.15 17.75 -20.32
CA VAL A 290 -2.70 16.63 -19.47
C VAL A 290 -3.44 16.68 -18.15
N GLY A 291 -4.01 15.54 -17.74
CA GLY A 291 -4.76 15.40 -16.48
C GLY A 291 -5.74 14.26 -16.52
N ALA A 292 -6.58 14.14 -15.48
CA ALA A 292 -7.60 13.11 -15.42
C ALA A 292 -8.98 13.73 -15.16
N LEU A 293 -9.96 13.33 -15.95
CA LEU A 293 -11.35 13.71 -15.81
C LEU A 293 -12.20 12.45 -15.58
N SER A 294 -13.15 12.56 -14.65
CA SER A 294 -14.04 11.44 -14.34
C SER A 294 -14.89 11.07 -15.54
N GLY A 295 -14.90 9.78 -15.89
CA GLY A 295 -15.69 9.26 -17.01
C GLY A 295 -15.14 9.57 -18.42
N VAL A 296 -13.99 10.24 -18.56
CA VAL A 296 -13.38 10.58 -19.86
C VAL A 296 -12.16 9.69 -20.13
N ALA A 297 -12.17 9.01 -21.28
CA ALA A 297 -11.08 8.13 -21.68
C ALA A 297 -9.87 8.93 -22.20
N ASP A 298 -8.68 8.30 -22.13
CA ASP A 298 -7.46 8.84 -22.75
C ASP A 298 -7.64 9.03 -24.25
N GLY A 299 -7.06 10.10 -24.80
CA GLY A 299 -7.21 10.45 -26.21
C GLY A 299 -8.55 11.07 -26.60
N SER A 300 -9.47 11.30 -25.65
CA SER A 300 -10.77 11.93 -25.92
C SER A 300 -10.61 13.41 -26.29
N LYS A 301 -11.42 13.89 -27.25
CA LYS A 301 -11.52 15.30 -27.55
C LYS A 301 -12.37 16.01 -26.50
N ILE A 302 -11.85 17.06 -25.91
CA ILE A 302 -12.50 17.88 -24.91
C ILE A 302 -12.61 19.33 -25.40
N THR A 303 -13.69 20.01 -25.04
CA THR A 303 -13.85 21.44 -25.31
C THR A 303 -13.75 22.20 -23.98
N ILE A 304 -12.77 23.06 -23.89
CA ILE A 304 -12.53 23.90 -22.72
C ILE A 304 -13.12 25.28 -22.97
N THR A 305 -13.96 25.76 -22.06
CA THR A 305 -14.57 27.09 -22.13
C THR A 305 -14.12 27.91 -20.92
N VAL A 306 -13.50 29.08 -21.18
CA VAL A 306 -13.13 30.07 -20.16
C VAL A 306 -13.61 31.45 -20.63
N ASN A 307 -14.40 32.13 -19.81
CA ASN A 307 -14.96 33.46 -20.10
C ASN A 307 -15.63 33.53 -21.50
N GLY A 308 -16.31 32.48 -21.94
CA GLY A 308 -16.99 32.40 -23.22
C GLY A 308 -16.09 32.07 -24.42
N LYS A 309 -14.77 32.04 -24.26
CA LYS A 309 -13.83 31.57 -25.30
C LYS A 309 -13.67 30.03 -25.19
N LYS A 310 -13.58 29.40 -26.37
CA LYS A 310 -13.47 27.93 -26.44
C LYS A 310 -12.13 27.49 -27.06
N ALA A 311 -11.59 26.41 -26.54
CA ALA A 311 -10.44 25.70 -27.12
C ALA A 311 -10.76 24.19 -27.17
N ASN A 312 -10.45 23.57 -28.29
CA ASN A 312 -10.60 22.12 -28.47
C ASN A 312 -9.24 21.47 -28.30
N LEU A 313 -9.13 20.57 -27.34
CA LEU A 313 -7.89 19.85 -27.02
C LEU A 313 -8.16 18.35 -26.94
N THR A 314 -7.10 17.58 -27.01
CA THR A 314 -7.14 16.13 -26.78
C THR A 314 -6.67 15.87 -25.35
N LEU A 315 -7.43 15.13 -24.57
CA LEU A 315 -7.06 14.76 -23.21
C LEU A 315 -5.99 13.67 -23.23
N MET A 316 -4.86 13.94 -22.59
CA MET A 316 -3.86 12.93 -22.25
C MET A 316 -4.00 12.61 -20.76
N ARG A 317 -4.44 11.38 -20.48
CA ARG A 317 -4.76 11.00 -19.09
C ARG A 317 -3.50 10.78 -18.28
N HIS A 318 -3.30 11.65 -17.29
CA HIS A 318 -2.22 11.56 -16.30
C HIS A 318 -2.68 12.11 -14.95
N GLY A 319 -2.17 11.53 -13.85
CA GLY A 319 -2.55 11.95 -12.49
C GLY A 319 -3.90 11.39 -12.02
N GLU A 320 -4.40 11.97 -10.93
CA GLU A 320 -5.69 11.59 -10.32
C GLU A 320 -6.84 12.48 -10.80
N GLU A 321 -8.05 11.95 -10.69
CA GLU A 321 -9.27 12.71 -11.00
C GLU A 321 -9.40 13.89 -10.04
N ASN A 322 -9.69 15.08 -10.59
CA ASN A 322 -9.88 16.36 -9.90
C ASN A 322 -8.63 17.21 -9.60
N ASP A 323 -7.44 16.82 -10.01
CA ASP A 323 -6.23 17.65 -9.84
C ASP A 323 -6.19 18.86 -10.81
N GLY A 324 -7.19 19.02 -11.67
CA GLY A 324 -7.25 20.01 -12.72
C GLY A 324 -6.59 19.53 -14.02
N LEU A 325 -6.51 20.42 -14.99
CA LEU A 325 -5.87 20.14 -16.27
C LEU A 325 -4.65 21.04 -16.48
N ILE A 326 -3.53 20.43 -16.86
CA ILE A 326 -2.31 21.12 -17.23
C ILE A 326 -2.38 21.38 -18.74
N VAL A 327 -2.20 22.62 -19.13
CA VAL A 327 -2.17 23.08 -20.52
C VAL A 327 -0.98 24.02 -20.73
N THR A 328 -0.62 24.32 -21.96
CA THR A 328 0.44 25.30 -22.23
C THR A 328 -0.03 26.71 -21.87
N GLN A 329 0.91 27.59 -21.54
CA GLN A 329 0.64 29.02 -21.37
C GLN A 329 0.01 29.66 -22.62
N GLY A 330 0.30 29.12 -23.80
CA GLY A 330 -0.29 29.57 -25.07
C GLY A 330 -1.80 29.33 -25.13
N VAL A 331 -2.26 28.21 -24.63
CA VAL A 331 -3.70 27.88 -24.53
C VAL A 331 -4.40 28.83 -23.55
N VAL A 332 -3.80 29.06 -22.37
CA VAL A 332 -4.37 29.99 -21.39
C VAL A 332 -4.41 31.41 -21.92
N ALA A 333 -3.39 31.88 -22.59
CA ALA A 333 -3.36 33.22 -23.21
C ALA A 333 -4.47 33.40 -24.26
N LYS A 334 -4.82 32.36 -25.02
CA LYS A 334 -5.95 32.38 -25.97
C LYS A 334 -7.30 32.49 -25.26
N LEU A 335 -7.47 31.74 -24.18
CA LEU A 335 -8.73 31.64 -23.41
C LEU A 335 -8.92 32.83 -22.46
N ALA A 336 -7.86 33.23 -21.78
CA ALA A 336 -7.87 34.31 -20.78
C ALA A 336 -6.65 35.24 -20.95
N PRO A 337 -6.67 36.20 -21.91
CA PRO A 337 -5.50 37.04 -22.25
C PRO A 337 -4.98 37.94 -21.13
N HIS A 338 -5.82 38.21 -20.12
CA HIS A 338 -5.46 39.07 -18.98
C HIS A 338 -5.06 38.27 -17.73
N ALA A 339 -5.09 36.95 -17.79
CA ALA A 339 -4.66 36.11 -16.68
C ALA A 339 -3.14 36.22 -16.50
N GLN A 340 -2.74 36.47 -15.27
CA GLN A 340 -1.32 36.56 -14.90
C GLN A 340 -0.91 35.38 -14.03
N PRO A 341 0.36 34.97 -14.01
CA PRO A 341 0.82 33.92 -13.16
C PRO A 341 0.69 34.30 -11.68
N THR A 342 0.21 33.35 -10.89
CA THR A 342 0.05 33.46 -9.43
C THR A 342 0.85 32.42 -8.66
N GLU A 343 1.55 31.56 -9.40
CA GLU A 343 2.32 30.46 -8.79
C GLU A 343 3.65 30.29 -9.50
N ILE A 344 4.71 30.02 -8.73
CA ILE A 344 6.02 29.61 -9.23
C ILE A 344 6.27 28.20 -8.72
N GLN A 345 6.57 27.29 -9.60
CA GLN A 345 7.03 25.95 -9.27
C GLN A 345 8.54 25.87 -9.42
N VAL A 346 9.16 25.19 -8.46
CA VAL A 346 10.60 25.20 -8.26
C VAL A 346 11.16 23.78 -8.27
N ARG A 347 12.28 23.59 -8.95
CA ARG A 347 13.13 22.40 -8.86
C ARG A 347 14.44 22.76 -8.19
N TYR A 348 14.81 22.02 -7.14
CA TYR A 348 16.12 22.14 -6.51
C TYR A 348 17.16 21.32 -7.27
N ARG A 349 18.44 21.70 -7.10
CA ARG A 349 19.56 20.89 -7.57
C ARG A 349 19.59 19.57 -6.81
N ASP A 350 19.93 18.48 -7.48
CA ASP A 350 19.88 17.12 -6.89
C ASP A 350 20.83 16.95 -5.69
N SER A 351 21.92 17.74 -5.62
CA SER A 351 22.87 17.74 -4.51
C SER A 351 22.46 18.63 -3.32
N THR A 352 21.31 19.31 -3.39
CA THR A 352 20.90 20.27 -2.38
C THR A 352 20.02 19.61 -1.31
N ASP A 353 20.27 19.96 -0.05
CA ASP A 353 19.34 19.64 1.06
C ASP A 353 18.05 20.46 0.86
N GLN A 354 17.00 19.77 0.46
CA GLN A 354 15.71 20.38 0.10
C GLN A 354 15.10 21.18 1.27
N SER A 355 15.25 20.71 2.50
CA SER A 355 14.74 21.41 3.68
C SER A 355 15.44 22.75 3.90
N LYS A 356 16.79 22.79 3.76
CA LYS A 356 17.56 24.02 3.89
C LYS A 356 17.26 24.99 2.75
N ALA A 357 17.14 24.49 1.53
CA ALA A 357 16.78 25.31 0.36
C ALA A 357 15.40 25.92 0.51
N THR A 358 14.42 25.14 1.02
CA THR A 358 13.06 25.63 1.28
C THR A 358 13.05 26.72 2.37
N GLN A 359 13.82 26.52 3.47
CA GLN A 359 13.95 27.54 4.51
C GLN A 359 14.57 28.83 3.98
N ALA A 360 15.62 28.73 3.15
CA ALA A 360 16.22 29.88 2.50
C ALA A 360 15.24 30.61 1.58
N LEU A 361 14.49 29.86 0.77
CA LEU A 361 13.44 30.39 -0.10
C LEU A 361 12.31 31.05 0.70
N SER A 362 11.83 30.40 1.76
CA SER A 362 10.79 30.97 2.64
C SER A 362 11.27 32.25 3.31
N LYS A 363 12.54 32.31 3.73
CA LYS A 363 13.13 33.50 4.33
C LYS A 363 13.23 34.65 3.32
N SER A 364 13.64 34.39 2.08
CA SER A 364 13.70 35.44 1.05
C SER A 364 12.28 35.94 0.69
N MET A 365 11.30 35.03 0.64
CA MET A 365 9.90 35.39 0.31
C MET A 365 9.15 36.01 1.51
N SER A 366 9.63 35.94 2.72
CA SER A 366 8.99 36.53 3.90
C SER A 366 8.88 38.07 3.83
N ALA A 367 9.70 38.72 2.99
CA ALA A 367 9.59 40.15 2.72
C ALA A 367 8.41 40.51 1.80
N HIS A 368 7.75 39.55 1.17
CA HIS A 368 6.67 39.76 0.23
C HIS A 368 5.31 39.37 0.88
N PRO A 369 4.43 40.34 1.20
CA PRO A 369 3.13 40.05 1.80
C PRO A 369 2.26 39.16 0.89
N GLY A 370 1.61 38.15 1.48
CA GLY A 370 0.69 37.27 0.76
C GLY A 370 1.36 36.15 -0.04
N VAL A 371 2.68 36.00 0.07
CA VAL A 371 3.41 34.89 -0.54
C VAL A 371 3.48 33.71 0.44
N THR A 372 3.12 32.52 -0.04
CA THR A 372 3.22 31.26 0.70
C THR A 372 4.16 30.32 -0.03
N VAL A 373 5.13 29.77 0.69
CA VAL A 373 6.05 28.75 0.16
C VAL A 373 5.64 27.40 0.75
N THR A 374 5.35 26.46 -0.12
CA THR A 374 5.00 25.08 0.25
C THR A 374 6.05 24.13 -0.30
N SER A 375 6.61 23.27 0.54
CA SER A 375 7.64 22.31 0.16
C SER A 375 7.09 20.90 0.10
N THR A 376 7.42 20.21 -0.98
CA THR A 376 7.14 18.79 -1.11
C THR A 376 7.98 17.96 -0.13
N ALA A 377 9.20 18.40 0.19
CA ALA A 377 10.06 17.72 1.15
C ALA A 377 9.44 17.69 2.56
N ASP A 378 8.86 18.82 3.00
CA ASP A 378 8.21 18.89 4.31
C ASP A 378 6.97 17.99 4.38
N GLN A 379 6.20 17.94 3.30
CA GLN A 379 5.04 17.04 3.19
C GLN A 379 5.45 15.57 3.17
N LYS A 380 6.51 15.23 2.43
CA LYS A 380 7.10 13.89 2.44
C LYS A 380 7.61 13.50 3.85
N ALA A 381 8.33 14.38 4.51
CA ALA A 381 8.85 14.14 5.86
C ALA A 381 7.73 13.90 6.88
N GLN A 382 6.63 14.64 6.80
CA GLN A 382 5.45 14.41 7.63
C GLN A 382 4.82 13.04 7.35
N MET A 383 4.67 12.66 6.08
CA MET A 383 4.11 11.39 5.68
C MET A 383 5.02 10.22 6.11
N ASP A 384 6.34 10.33 5.90
CA ASP A 384 7.31 9.33 6.35
C ASP A 384 7.27 9.16 7.87
N LYS A 385 7.10 10.24 8.63
CA LYS A 385 6.93 10.18 10.08
C LYS A 385 5.66 9.39 10.46
N ILE A 386 4.55 9.64 9.77
CA ILE A 386 3.30 8.91 9.99
C ILE A 386 3.47 7.42 9.66
N ILE A 387 4.08 7.12 8.52
CA ILE A 387 4.34 5.73 8.09
C ILE A 387 5.24 5.02 9.10
N ASN A 388 6.32 5.64 9.55
CA ASN A 388 7.24 5.06 10.52
C ASN A 388 6.56 4.77 11.85
N ILE A 389 5.71 5.67 12.34
CA ILE A 389 4.92 5.45 13.55
C ILE A 389 3.90 4.30 13.34
N MET A 390 3.22 4.26 12.20
CA MET A 390 2.27 3.21 11.88
C MET A 390 2.92 1.83 11.77
N LEU A 391 4.17 1.76 11.36
CA LEU A 391 4.94 0.53 11.21
C LEU A 391 5.74 0.17 12.47
N GLY A 392 5.71 1.01 13.51
CA GLY A 392 6.43 0.78 14.76
C GLY A 392 7.95 0.89 14.62
N MET A 393 8.44 1.67 13.67
CA MET A 393 9.87 1.91 13.42
C MET A 393 10.28 3.31 13.84
#